data_bc1c0150803012e84a268e5ee9520f40
#
_entry.id   bc1c0150803012e84a268e5ee9520f40
#
_cell.length_a   1.000
_cell.length_b   1.000
_cell.length_c   1.000
_cell.angle_alpha   90.00
_cell.angle_beta   90.00
_cell.angle_gamma   90.00
#
_symmetry.space_group_name_H-M   'P 1'
#
loop_
_entity.id
_entity.type
_entity.pdbx_description
1 polymer ?
#
loop_
_entity_poly.entity_id
_entity_poly.type
_entity_poly.pdbx_seq_one_letter_code
_entity_poly.pdbx_strand_id
1 'polypeptide(L)' 'MQEVFTVSNVKCGGCVTIICDGLKKLAGITGVEVLVEGGVVTVTGDALSRDLLVAELTRLGYPLAD' A
#
# COMPACT_ATOMS: atom_id res chain seq x y z
N MET A 1 -14.18 4.30 0.98
CA MET A 1 -13.43 4.65 -0.24
C MET A 1 -12.29 3.66 -0.46
N GLN A 2 -11.86 3.52 -1.68
CA GLN A 2 -10.83 2.54 -2.04
C GLN A 2 -9.84 3.18 -3.00
N GLU A 3 -8.56 2.95 -2.73
CA GLU A 3 -7.49 3.39 -3.61
C GLU A 3 -6.67 2.19 -4.05
N VAL A 4 -6.31 2.15 -5.32
CA VAL A 4 -5.52 1.06 -5.89
C VAL A 4 -4.21 1.62 -6.45
N PHE A 5 -3.12 1.00 -6.08
CA PHE A 5 -1.79 1.41 -6.53
C PHE A 5 -1.04 0.22 -7.11
N THR A 6 -0.20 0.46 -8.10
CA THR A 6 0.76 -0.52 -8.56
C THR A 6 2.13 -0.08 -8.08
N VAL A 7 2.81 -0.95 -7.34
CA VAL A 7 4.09 -0.61 -6.73
C VAL A 7 5.21 -1.52 -7.22
N SER A 8 6.45 -1.06 -7.04
CA SER A 8 7.65 -1.80 -7.41
C SER A 8 8.17 -2.62 -6.23
N ASN A 9 9.05 -3.56 -6.52
CA ASN A 9 9.80 -4.33 -5.52
C ASN A 9 9.01 -5.33 -4.68
N VAL A 10 7.74 -5.56 -4.97
CA VAL A 10 6.97 -6.58 -4.28
C VAL A 10 7.35 -7.94 -4.87
N LYS A 11 8.06 -8.76 -4.09
CA LYS A 11 8.61 -10.03 -4.57
C LYS A 11 8.12 -11.25 -3.83
N CYS A 12 7.62 -11.10 -2.61
CA CYS A 12 7.22 -12.25 -1.80
C CYS A 12 6.25 -11.85 -0.71
N GLY A 13 5.77 -12.84 0.05
CA GLY A 13 4.81 -12.60 1.13
C GLY A 13 5.32 -11.68 2.24
N GLY A 14 6.64 -11.63 2.46
CA GLY A 14 7.22 -10.71 3.43
C GLY A 14 6.98 -9.25 3.07
N CYS A 15 7.01 -8.94 1.79
CA CYS A 15 6.72 -7.59 1.30
C CYS A 15 5.27 -7.22 1.60
N VAL A 16 4.35 -8.17 1.45
CA VAL A 16 2.93 -7.95 1.74
C VAL A 16 2.75 -7.52 3.20
N THR A 17 3.40 -8.23 4.11
CA THR A 17 3.33 -7.92 5.55
C THR A 17 3.85 -6.52 5.84
N ILE A 18 4.99 -6.16 5.26
CA ILE A 18 5.59 -4.84 5.45
C ILE A 18 4.64 -3.73 4.98
N ILE A 19 4.09 -3.88 3.81
CA ILE A 19 3.18 -2.89 3.25
C ILE A 19 1.91 -2.79 4.09
N CYS A 20 1.31 -3.92 4.43
CA CYS A 20 0.09 -3.93 5.24
C CYS A 20 0.31 -3.26 6.60
N ASP A 21 1.38 -3.63 7.30
CA ASP A 21 1.67 -3.06 8.61
C ASP A 21 1.93 -1.57 8.53
N GLY A 22 2.68 -1.13 7.52
CA GLY A 22 2.98 0.28 7.34
C GLY A 22 1.74 1.10 7.05
N LEU A 23 0.90 0.64 6.15
CA LEU A 23 -0.30 1.37 5.76
C LEU A 23 -1.37 1.36 6.86
N LYS A 24 -1.49 0.26 7.61
CA LYS A 24 -2.47 0.17 8.69
C LYS A 24 -2.22 1.17 9.81
N LYS A 25 -1.02 1.70 9.91
CA LYS A 25 -0.68 2.70 10.92
C LYS A 25 -1.29 4.07 10.59
N LEU A 26 -1.70 4.27 9.37
CA LEU A 26 -2.29 5.54 8.95
C LEU A 26 -3.74 5.63 9.42
N ALA A 27 -4.14 6.82 9.86
CA ALA A 27 -5.52 7.04 10.30
C ALA A 27 -6.49 6.87 9.13
N GLY A 28 -7.67 6.34 9.42
CA GLY A 28 -8.70 6.18 8.40
C GLY A 28 -8.62 4.91 7.58
N ILE A 29 -7.57 4.11 7.74
CA ILE A 29 -7.42 2.86 7.00
C ILE A 29 -8.23 1.75 7.69
N THR A 30 -9.14 1.13 6.94
CA THR A 30 -9.93 0.02 7.45
C THR A 30 -9.48 -1.32 6.90
N GLY A 31 -8.77 -1.33 5.77
CA GLY A 31 -8.26 -2.55 5.20
C GLY A 31 -7.16 -2.29 4.19
N VAL A 32 -6.25 -3.24 4.07
CA VAL A 32 -5.17 -3.20 3.09
C VAL A 32 -5.04 -4.57 2.48
N GLU A 33 -4.97 -4.64 1.16
CA GLU A 33 -4.76 -5.88 0.46
C GLU A 33 -3.64 -5.71 -0.54
N VAL A 34 -2.72 -6.65 -0.58
CA VAL A 34 -1.58 -6.60 -1.49
C VAL A 34 -1.52 -7.89 -2.29
N LEU A 35 -1.43 -7.74 -3.60
CA LEU A 35 -1.23 -8.87 -4.51
C LEU A 35 0.23 -8.87 -4.94
N VAL A 36 0.96 -9.91 -4.60
CA VAL A 36 2.36 -10.04 -4.99
C VAL A 36 2.49 -10.07 -6.51
N GLU A 37 1.59 -10.81 -7.14
CA GLU A 37 1.54 -10.85 -8.60
C GLU A 37 1.09 -9.49 -9.13
N GLY A 38 1.97 -8.83 -9.85
CA GLY A 38 1.70 -7.52 -10.40
C GLY A 38 1.95 -6.35 -9.45
N GLY A 39 2.23 -6.62 -8.17
CA GLY A 39 2.53 -5.55 -7.22
C GLY A 39 1.37 -4.60 -6.96
N VAL A 40 0.15 -5.13 -6.88
CA VAL A 40 -1.04 -4.30 -6.70
C VAL A 40 -1.37 -4.15 -5.22
N VAL A 41 -1.52 -2.91 -4.78
CA VAL A 41 -1.89 -2.58 -3.40
C VAL A 41 -3.26 -1.92 -3.42
N THR A 42 -4.22 -2.50 -2.70
CA THR A 42 -5.56 -1.94 -2.56
C THR A 42 -5.77 -1.50 -1.12
N VAL A 43 -6.12 -0.24 -0.93
CA VAL A 43 -6.33 0.34 0.39
C VAL A 43 -7.78 0.77 0.51
N THR A 44 -8.43 0.35 1.58
CA THR A 44 -9.82 0.70 1.87
C THR A 44 -9.87 1.51 3.15
N GLY A 45 -10.71 2.52 3.18
CA GLY A 45 -10.88 3.33 4.39
C GLY A 45 -11.66 4.59 4.13
N ASP A 46 -11.75 5.43 5.17
CA ASP A 46 -12.43 6.71 5.10
C ASP A 46 -11.42 7.85 4.99
N ALA A 47 -11.75 8.86 4.21
CA ALA A 47 -10.93 10.06 4.06
C ALA A 47 -9.48 9.73 3.66
N LEU A 48 -9.32 8.82 2.71
CA LEU A 48 -8.00 8.41 2.24
C LEU A 48 -7.28 9.57 1.55
N SER A 49 -6.00 9.75 1.89
CA SER A 49 -5.15 10.71 1.22
C SER A 49 -4.18 9.94 0.32
N ARG A 50 -4.33 10.09 -0.98
CA ARG A 50 -3.46 9.43 -1.94
C ARG A 50 -1.99 9.83 -1.73
N ASP A 51 -1.76 11.12 -1.45
CA ASP A 51 -0.40 11.62 -1.23
C ASP A 51 0.26 10.95 -0.03
N LEU A 52 -0.48 10.78 1.07
CA LEU A 52 0.05 10.11 2.24
C LEU A 52 0.33 8.64 1.96
N LEU A 53 -0.55 7.97 1.22
CA LEU A 53 -0.37 6.56 0.86
C LEU A 53 0.86 6.39 -0.01
N VAL A 54 1.03 7.24 -1.00
CA VAL A 54 2.19 7.19 -1.88
C VAL A 54 3.48 7.46 -1.10
N ALA A 55 3.46 8.45 -0.22
CA ALA A 55 4.63 8.78 0.60
C ALA A 55 5.01 7.61 1.50
N GLU A 56 4.02 6.95 2.11
CA GLU A 56 4.27 5.81 2.98
C GLU A 56 4.83 4.62 2.21
N LEU A 57 4.27 4.33 1.04
CA LEU A 57 4.77 3.25 0.19
C LEU A 57 6.22 3.51 -0.22
N THR A 58 6.54 4.75 -0.58
CA THR A 58 7.92 5.11 -0.95
C THR A 58 8.86 4.94 0.23
N ARG A 59 8.42 5.37 1.42
CA ARG A 59 9.21 5.24 2.64
C ARG A 59 9.50 3.77 2.97
N LEU A 60 8.55 2.90 2.71
CA LEU A 60 8.69 1.46 2.97
C LEU A 60 9.60 0.76 1.95
N GLY A 61 9.95 1.44 0.88
CA GLY A 61 10.78 0.87 -0.17
C GLY A 61 10.00 0.31 -1.35
N TYR A 62 8.75 0.66 -1.46
CA TYR A 62 7.86 0.18 -2.53
C TYR A 62 7.22 1.36 -3.27
N PRO A 63 8.02 2.15 -4.00
CA PRO A 63 7.48 3.29 -4.72
C PRO A 63 6.52 2.86 -5.83
N LEU A 64 5.66 3.78 -6.25
CA LEU A 64 4.74 3.50 -7.34
C LEU A 64 5.52 3.10 -8.60
N ALA A 65 5.00 2.08 -9.29
CA ALA A 65 5.61 1.59 -10.52
C ALA A 65 5.23 2.47 -11.73
N ASP A 66 4.16 3.21 -11.62
CA ASP A 66 3.66 4.06 -12.71
C ASP A 66 4.39 5.40 -12.77
#